data_f316d2e454beea698be36062ab475b8e
#
_entry.id   f316d2e454beea698be36062ab475b8e
#
_cell.length_a   1.000
_cell.length_b   1.000
_cell.length_c   1.000
_cell.angle_alpha   90.00
_cell.angle_beta   90.00
_cell.angle_gamma   90.00
#
_symmetry.space_group_name_H-M   'P 1'
#
loop_
_entity.id
_entity.type
_entity.pdbx_description
1 polymer ?
#
loop_
_entity_poly.entity_id
_entity_poly.type
_entity_poly.pdbx_seq_one_letter_code
_entity_poly.pdbx_strand_id
1 'polypeptide(L)'
;MKRIYVLSIVATLIFISACQKKPEVGGTSTQKMANEWWVQLFDPSGALAVPAGYHGRIATYNSSTNTGNELWVDDQAEIWDFKVKATADPNNLTFSANQAVSVIDNYHIKVTITDGKIIENGGLSKTGVITDSIYMKIQFEDDPGTTYVLKGHGRTRFAEDDYH
;
A
#
# COMPACT_ATOMS: atom_id res chain seq x y z
N MET A 1 -3.83 -45.90 -44.76
CA MET A 1 -4.75 -45.30 -43.76
C MET A 1 -4.11 -45.17 -42.38
N LYS A 2 -3.56 -46.20 -41.75
CA LYS A 2 -2.92 -46.11 -40.40
C LYS A 2 -1.86 -45.01 -40.24
N ARG A 3 -1.03 -44.74 -41.26
CA ARG A 3 0.05 -43.74 -41.20
C ARG A 3 -0.49 -42.31 -41.20
N ILE A 4 -1.67 -42.04 -41.82
CA ILE A 4 -2.31 -40.72 -41.83
C ILE A 4 -2.87 -40.39 -40.46
N TYR A 5 -3.47 -41.34 -39.77
CA TYR A 5 -4.00 -41.13 -38.38
C TYR A 5 -2.87 -40.84 -37.37
N VAL A 6 -1.72 -41.50 -37.52
CA VAL A 6 -0.55 -41.26 -36.63
C VAL A 6 0.00 -39.86 -36.84
N LEU A 7 0.09 -39.38 -38.09
CA LEU A 7 0.54 -38.01 -38.39
C LEU A 7 -0.45 -36.96 -37.86
N SER A 8 -1.74 -37.24 -37.95
CA SER A 8 -2.78 -36.34 -37.43
C SER A 8 -2.75 -36.22 -35.92
N ILE A 9 -2.52 -37.33 -35.20
CA ILE A 9 -2.42 -37.34 -33.71
C ILE A 9 -1.14 -36.62 -33.26
N VAL A 10 -0.02 -36.79 -33.92
CA VAL A 10 1.24 -36.11 -33.60
C VAL A 10 1.11 -34.59 -33.84
N ALA A 11 0.46 -34.17 -34.94
CA ALA A 11 0.21 -32.76 -35.21
C ALA A 11 -0.68 -32.13 -34.16
N THR A 12 -1.71 -32.82 -33.69
CA THR A 12 -2.64 -32.30 -32.64
C THR A 12 -1.93 -32.16 -31.29
N LEU A 13 -1.01 -33.07 -30.94
CA LEU A 13 -0.22 -32.99 -29.69
C LEU A 13 0.75 -31.80 -29.65
N ILE A 14 1.25 -31.34 -30.79
CA ILE A 14 2.16 -30.20 -30.88
C ILE A 14 1.42 -28.86 -30.60
N PHE A 15 0.13 -28.76 -30.90
CA PHE A 15 -0.65 -27.56 -30.63
C PHE A 15 -1.04 -27.37 -29.17
N ILE A 16 -0.97 -28.40 -28.32
CA ILE A 16 -1.39 -28.30 -26.91
C ILE A 16 -0.25 -27.73 -26.04
N SER A 17 1.01 -27.76 -26.47
CA SER A 17 2.16 -27.24 -25.70
C SER A 17 2.46 -25.76 -25.95
N ALA A 18 1.68 -25.04 -26.74
CA ALA A 18 2.01 -23.68 -27.18
C ALA A 18 1.60 -22.56 -26.21
N CYS A 19 1.02 -22.85 -25.04
CA CYS A 19 0.51 -21.80 -24.14
C CYS A 19 0.88 -22.02 -22.69
N GLN A 20 2.18 -21.90 -22.35
CA GLN A 20 2.61 -21.94 -20.95
C GLN A 20 3.71 -20.92 -20.59
N LYS A 21 3.83 -19.82 -21.33
CA LYS A 21 4.52 -18.66 -20.75
C LYS A 21 3.52 -17.95 -19.85
N LYS A 22 3.69 -18.08 -18.52
CA LYS A 22 3.03 -17.14 -17.60
C LYS A 22 3.47 -15.75 -18.04
N PRO A 23 2.53 -14.84 -18.36
CA PRO A 23 2.90 -13.46 -18.66
C PRO A 23 3.69 -12.93 -17.46
N GLU A 24 4.80 -12.25 -17.70
CA GLU A 24 5.48 -11.51 -16.64
C GLU A 24 4.46 -10.48 -16.12
N VAL A 25 4.13 -10.59 -14.85
CA VAL A 25 3.26 -9.64 -14.19
C VAL A 25 4.07 -8.36 -14.07
N GLY A 26 3.84 -7.43 -14.99
CA GLY A 26 4.38 -6.09 -14.90
C GLY A 26 3.83 -5.41 -13.64
N GLY A 27 4.61 -4.52 -13.05
CA GLY A 27 4.21 -3.76 -11.88
C GLY A 27 4.95 -2.43 -11.85
N THR A 28 4.50 -1.54 -10.97
CA THR A 28 5.24 -0.32 -10.69
C THR A 28 6.46 -0.63 -9.83
N SER A 29 7.46 0.25 -9.87
CA SER A 29 8.69 0.09 -9.07
C SER A 29 8.44 0.06 -7.55
N THR A 30 7.32 0.63 -7.08
CA THR A 30 6.90 0.62 -5.67
C THR A 30 5.71 -0.31 -5.40
N GLN A 31 5.42 -1.28 -6.28
CA GLN A 31 4.22 -2.13 -6.17
C GLN A 31 4.10 -2.84 -4.81
N LYS A 32 5.22 -3.26 -4.19
CA LYS A 32 5.22 -3.90 -2.87
C LYS A 32 4.86 -2.96 -1.72
N MET A 33 4.90 -1.66 -1.98
CA MET A 33 4.57 -0.62 -1.01
C MET A 33 3.19 0.00 -1.29
N ALA A 34 2.52 -0.40 -2.38
CA ALA A 34 1.27 0.17 -2.83
C ALA A 34 0.08 -0.69 -2.36
N ASN A 35 -0.77 -0.11 -1.52
CA ASN A 35 -1.99 -0.76 -1.04
C ASN A 35 -2.97 0.28 -0.47
N GLU A 36 -4.18 -0.16 -0.16
CA GLU A 36 -5.08 0.48 0.79
C GLU A 36 -4.87 -0.15 2.17
N TRP A 37 -4.92 0.67 3.20
CA TRP A 37 -4.60 0.29 4.57
C TRP A 37 -5.71 0.71 5.51
N TRP A 38 -6.13 -0.15 6.41
CA TRP A 38 -6.93 0.19 7.57
C TRP A 38 -5.99 0.57 8.71
N VAL A 39 -6.03 1.83 9.14
CA VAL A 39 -5.07 2.39 10.09
C VAL A 39 -5.76 3.08 11.27
N GLN A 40 -5.02 3.20 12.36
CA GLN A 40 -5.36 4.00 13.53
C GLN A 40 -4.24 4.98 13.84
N LEU A 41 -4.60 6.15 14.35
CA LEU A 41 -3.68 7.17 14.81
C LEU A 41 -3.54 7.11 16.32
N PHE A 42 -2.31 7.15 16.81
CA PHE A 42 -1.96 7.14 18.23
C PHE A 42 -1.18 8.40 18.59
N ASP A 43 -1.49 9.00 19.72
CA ASP A 43 -0.77 10.14 20.25
C ASP A 43 0.59 9.74 20.85
N PRO A 44 1.44 10.70 21.31
CA PRO A 44 2.73 10.39 21.90
C PRO A 44 2.68 9.55 23.18
N SER A 45 1.54 9.50 23.86
CA SER A 45 1.33 8.64 25.06
C SER A 45 1.01 7.19 24.68
N GLY A 46 0.72 6.92 23.40
CA GLY A 46 0.26 5.64 22.90
C GLY A 46 -1.26 5.45 23.00
N ALA A 47 -2.01 6.49 23.37
CA ALA A 47 -3.46 6.46 23.33
C ALA A 47 -3.98 6.70 21.92
N LEU A 48 -5.19 6.19 21.61
CA LEU A 48 -5.85 6.48 20.35
C LEU A 48 -6.16 7.98 20.23
N ALA A 49 -5.69 8.60 19.16
CA ALA A 49 -6.00 9.99 18.79
C ALA A 49 -7.23 10.10 17.87
N VAL A 50 -7.89 8.97 17.61
CA VAL A 50 -9.17 8.88 16.89
C VAL A 50 -10.20 8.20 17.77
N PRO A 51 -11.52 8.29 17.47
CA PRO A 51 -12.55 7.62 18.27
C PRO A 51 -12.29 6.12 18.43
N ALA A 52 -12.63 5.57 19.58
CA ALA A 52 -12.46 4.14 19.86
C ALA A 52 -13.21 3.29 18.81
N GLY A 53 -12.50 2.34 18.23
CA GLY A 53 -13.02 1.46 17.18
C GLY A 53 -12.96 2.05 15.77
N TYR A 54 -12.61 3.34 15.61
CA TYR A 54 -12.43 3.95 14.29
C TYR A 54 -11.14 3.44 13.62
N HIS A 55 -11.25 3.14 12.34
CA HIS A 55 -10.14 2.82 11.45
C HIS A 55 -10.29 3.67 10.19
N GLY A 56 -9.32 4.54 9.94
CA GLY A 56 -9.25 5.31 8.70
C GLY A 56 -8.69 4.45 7.57
N ARG A 57 -9.18 4.67 6.36
CA ARG A 57 -8.66 4.01 5.17
C ARG A 57 -7.73 4.95 4.42
N ILE A 58 -6.43 4.71 4.51
CA ILE A 58 -5.43 5.45 3.74
C ILE A 58 -4.92 4.64 2.56
N ALA A 59 -4.25 5.28 1.62
CA ALA A 59 -3.63 4.61 0.49
C ALA A 59 -2.16 5.00 0.31
N THR A 60 -1.36 4.04 -0.14
CA THR A 60 -0.02 4.29 -0.68
C THR A 60 0.05 3.78 -2.11
N TYR A 61 0.69 4.54 -3.00
CA TYR A 61 0.81 4.17 -4.41
C TYR A 61 1.97 4.89 -5.09
N ASN A 62 2.39 4.36 -6.25
CA ASN A 62 3.49 4.91 -7.03
C ASN A 62 3.19 6.31 -7.54
N SER A 63 4.25 7.10 -7.73
CA SER A 63 4.17 8.34 -8.50
C SER A 63 4.08 8.06 -10.01
N SER A 64 3.66 9.04 -10.80
CA SER A 64 3.61 8.93 -12.26
C SER A 64 4.99 8.76 -12.91
N THR A 65 6.06 9.17 -12.24
CA THR A 65 7.44 9.00 -12.72
C THR A 65 7.91 7.55 -12.68
N ASN A 66 7.33 6.75 -11.80
CA ASN A 66 7.63 5.32 -11.62
C ASN A 66 9.14 5.00 -11.49
N THR A 67 9.91 5.89 -10.85
CA THR A 67 11.37 5.76 -10.67
C THR A 67 11.77 4.86 -9.51
N GLY A 68 10.82 4.49 -8.65
CA GLY A 68 11.05 3.66 -7.46
C GLY A 68 11.46 4.40 -6.20
N ASN A 69 11.79 5.68 -6.31
CA ASN A 69 12.21 6.51 -5.17
C ASN A 69 11.12 7.46 -4.67
N GLU A 70 9.90 7.36 -5.19
CA GLU A 70 8.76 8.18 -4.81
C GLU A 70 7.52 7.32 -4.55
N LEU A 71 6.81 7.65 -3.48
CA LEU A 71 5.57 7.02 -3.06
C LEU A 71 4.57 8.11 -2.65
N TRP A 72 3.35 8.05 -3.12
CA TRP A 72 2.27 8.83 -2.55
C TRP A 72 1.77 8.20 -1.26
N VAL A 73 1.58 9.02 -0.24
CA VAL A 73 0.84 8.70 0.99
C VAL A 73 -0.38 9.61 1.01
N ASP A 74 -1.56 9.01 0.94
CA ASP A 74 -2.84 9.67 0.72
C ASP A 74 -3.82 9.26 1.81
N ASP A 75 -4.20 10.20 2.64
CA ASP A 75 -5.11 9.97 3.78
C ASP A 75 -6.56 9.79 3.36
N GLN A 76 -6.92 10.14 2.13
CA GLN A 76 -8.28 10.03 1.61
C GLN A 76 -9.34 10.75 2.46
N ALA A 77 -8.96 11.82 3.17
CA ALA A 77 -9.81 12.59 4.08
C ALA A 77 -10.38 11.79 5.27
N GLU A 78 -9.65 10.77 5.72
CA GLU A 78 -10.11 9.85 6.77
C GLU A 78 -9.65 10.27 8.18
N ILE A 79 -8.42 10.84 8.31
CA ILE A 79 -7.82 11.15 9.62
C ILE A 79 -7.43 12.63 9.72
N TRP A 80 -6.65 13.17 8.76
CA TRP A 80 -6.10 14.52 8.79
C TRP A 80 -6.20 15.26 7.46
N ASP A 81 -6.76 14.64 6.44
CA ASP A 81 -6.94 15.17 5.08
C ASP A 81 -5.62 15.64 4.44
N PHE A 82 -4.63 14.75 4.36
CA PHE A 82 -3.37 15.04 3.70
C PHE A 82 -3.07 14.10 2.54
N LYS A 83 -2.30 14.61 1.57
CA LYS A 83 -1.73 13.82 0.49
C LYS A 83 -0.36 14.35 0.15
N VAL A 84 0.67 13.57 0.43
CA VAL A 84 2.06 13.97 0.23
C VAL A 84 2.86 12.94 -0.54
N LYS A 85 3.90 13.42 -1.23
CA LYS A 85 4.88 12.57 -1.87
C LYS A 85 6.02 12.31 -0.88
N ALA A 86 6.25 11.04 -0.58
CA ALA A 86 7.36 10.58 0.25
C ALA A 86 8.51 10.05 -0.61
N THR A 87 9.73 10.15 -0.11
CA THR A 87 10.88 9.41 -0.63
C THR A 87 10.76 7.95 -0.23
N ALA A 88 10.92 7.02 -1.17
CA ALA A 88 10.74 5.60 -0.97
C ALA A 88 12.02 4.80 -1.25
N ASP A 89 12.20 3.72 -0.50
CA ASP A 89 13.17 2.65 -0.78
C ASP A 89 12.43 1.32 -0.89
N PRO A 90 12.10 0.88 -2.12
CA PRO A 90 11.36 -0.36 -2.34
C PRO A 90 12.14 -1.64 -1.96
N ASN A 91 13.48 -1.57 -1.85
CA ASN A 91 14.27 -2.72 -1.45
C ASN A 91 14.15 -3.01 0.04
N ASN A 92 14.09 -1.94 0.85
CA ASN A 92 13.94 -2.02 2.30
C ASN A 92 12.49 -1.81 2.76
N LEU A 93 11.57 -1.52 1.83
CA LEU A 93 10.16 -1.20 2.08
C LEU A 93 9.98 -0.04 3.08
N THR A 94 10.85 0.98 3.00
CA THR A 94 10.83 2.15 3.87
C THR A 94 10.52 3.42 3.10
N PHE A 95 9.95 4.40 3.80
CA PHE A 95 9.63 5.70 3.22
C PHE A 95 9.71 6.82 4.26
N SER A 96 9.93 8.05 3.80
CA SER A 96 9.96 9.23 4.64
C SER A 96 9.56 10.49 3.87
N ALA A 97 9.12 11.50 4.59
CA ALA A 97 8.86 12.83 4.03
C ALA A 97 9.36 13.89 5.03
N ASN A 98 10.04 14.91 4.54
CA ASN A 98 10.50 16.00 5.36
C ASN A 98 9.78 17.29 4.95
N GLN A 99 8.83 17.73 5.77
CA GLN A 99 8.02 18.92 5.53
C GLN A 99 7.42 18.95 4.10
N ALA A 100 6.96 17.80 3.61
CA ALA A 100 6.33 17.69 2.32
C ALA A 100 4.98 18.43 2.34
N VAL A 101 4.76 19.29 1.36
CA VAL A 101 3.51 20.07 1.27
C VAL A 101 2.40 19.18 0.75
N SER A 102 1.29 19.12 1.47
CA SER A 102 0.08 18.44 1.02
C SER A 102 -0.45 19.06 -0.27
N VAL A 103 -0.88 18.21 -1.20
CA VAL A 103 -1.47 18.64 -2.48
C VAL A 103 -3.00 18.70 -2.44
N ILE A 104 -3.61 18.56 -1.26
CA ILE A 104 -5.05 18.73 -1.09
C ILE A 104 -5.43 20.19 -1.30
N ASP A 105 -6.44 20.43 -2.14
CA ASP A 105 -6.90 21.77 -2.47
C ASP A 105 -7.36 22.53 -1.20
N ASN A 106 -6.88 23.76 -1.05
CA ASN A 106 -7.16 24.64 0.09
C ASN A 106 -6.64 24.15 1.46
N TYR A 107 -5.84 23.07 1.51
CA TYR A 107 -5.25 22.56 2.74
C TYR A 107 -3.81 22.07 2.51
N HIS A 108 -2.91 23.04 2.25
CA HIS A 108 -1.51 22.79 1.89
C HIS A 108 -0.58 22.73 3.11
N ILE A 109 -0.97 21.98 4.14
CA ILE A 109 -0.12 21.81 5.33
C ILE A 109 1.15 21.04 4.98
N LYS A 110 2.21 21.27 5.77
CA LYS A 110 3.43 20.47 5.69
C LYS A 110 3.29 19.23 6.58
N VAL A 111 3.71 18.11 6.03
CA VAL A 111 3.69 16.82 6.71
C VAL A 111 5.11 16.27 6.77
N THR A 112 5.52 15.83 7.96
CA THR A 112 6.79 15.13 8.16
C THR A 112 6.50 13.67 8.50
N ILE A 113 7.07 12.75 7.75
CA ILE A 113 6.96 11.30 8.00
C ILE A 113 8.36 10.77 8.30
N THR A 114 8.50 10.09 9.44
CA THR A 114 9.72 9.39 9.84
C THR A 114 9.40 7.93 10.18
N ASP A 115 10.40 7.06 10.11
CA ASP A 115 10.27 5.63 10.41
C ASP A 115 9.17 4.92 9.59
N GLY A 116 8.80 5.48 8.42
CA GLY A 116 7.81 4.90 7.52
C GLY A 116 8.27 3.56 6.97
N LYS A 117 7.43 2.53 7.08
CA LYS A 117 7.75 1.17 6.60
C LYS A 117 6.51 0.34 6.32
N ILE A 118 6.67 -0.57 5.38
CA ILE A 118 5.75 -1.68 5.13
C ILE A 118 6.42 -2.95 5.68
N ILE A 119 5.66 -3.79 6.36
CA ILE A 119 6.13 -5.06 6.91
C ILE A 119 5.33 -6.18 6.24
N GLU A 120 6.00 -6.95 5.39
CA GLU A 120 5.38 -8.07 4.68
C GLU A 120 4.82 -9.08 5.68
N ASN A 121 3.56 -9.47 5.51
CA ASN A 121 2.83 -10.39 6.40
C ASN A 121 2.78 -9.95 7.88
N GLY A 122 2.97 -8.67 8.16
CA GLY A 122 3.08 -8.12 9.51
C GLY A 122 1.74 -7.73 10.16
N GLY A 123 0.62 -7.92 9.48
CA GLY A 123 -0.70 -7.55 9.92
C GLY A 123 -1.72 -8.70 9.89
N LEU A 124 -2.82 -8.50 10.59
CA LEU A 124 -3.99 -9.37 10.54
C LEU A 124 -5.21 -8.53 10.23
N SER A 125 -6.03 -8.98 9.29
CA SER A 125 -7.33 -8.37 9.03
C SER A 125 -8.31 -8.63 10.18
N LYS A 126 -9.47 -8.01 10.12
CA LYS A 126 -10.55 -8.19 11.11
C LYS A 126 -10.98 -9.67 11.28
N THR A 127 -10.95 -10.46 10.21
CA THR A 127 -11.28 -11.89 10.23
C THR A 127 -10.05 -12.79 10.48
N GLY A 128 -8.85 -12.20 10.65
CA GLY A 128 -7.62 -12.95 10.93
C GLY A 128 -6.83 -13.38 9.70
N VAL A 129 -7.13 -12.83 8.52
CA VAL A 129 -6.33 -13.07 7.32
C VAL A 129 -4.99 -12.33 7.45
N ILE A 130 -3.89 -13.04 7.20
CA ILE A 130 -2.55 -12.43 7.21
C ILE A 130 -2.44 -11.45 6.04
N THR A 131 -2.03 -10.21 6.35
CA THR A 131 -1.78 -9.14 5.39
C THR A 131 -0.45 -8.45 5.70
N ASP A 132 0.00 -7.58 4.82
CA ASP A 132 1.08 -6.66 5.16
C ASP A 132 0.60 -5.65 6.20
N SER A 133 1.53 -5.01 6.91
CA SER A 133 1.23 -3.89 7.78
C SER A 133 1.98 -2.64 7.37
N ILE A 134 1.43 -1.49 7.75
CA ILE A 134 2.04 -0.17 7.58
C ILE A 134 2.30 0.45 8.96
N TYR A 135 3.42 1.15 9.07
CA TYR A 135 3.80 1.93 10.24
C TYR A 135 4.50 3.20 9.81
N MET A 136 4.19 4.32 10.47
CA MET A 136 4.95 5.57 10.36
C MET A 136 4.78 6.43 11.60
N LYS A 137 5.77 7.26 11.88
CA LYS A 137 5.63 8.44 12.74
C LYS A 137 5.30 9.62 11.85
N ILE A 138 4.35 10.45 12.26
CA ILE A 138 3.86 11.56 11.45
C ILE A 138 3.67 12.82 12.30
N GLN A 139 4.00 13.97 11.71
CA GLN A 139 3.82 15.29 12.30
C GLN A 139 3.11 16.19 11.29
N PHE A 140 2.22 17.03 11.77
CA PHE A 140 1.45 17.99 10.98
C PHE A 140 1.82 19.42 11.37
N GLU A 141 1.88 20.33 10.38
CA GLU A 141 2.26 21.73 10.59
C GLU A 141 1.28 22.47 11.49
N ASP A 142 0.00 22.13 11.44
CA ASP A 142 -1.09 22.73 12.21
C ASP A 142 -1.25 22.14 13.62
N ASP A 143 -0.48 21.10 13.97
CA ASP A 143 -0.32 20.63 15.36
C ASP A 143 1.17 20.48 15.70
N PRO A 144 1.87 21.62 15.83
CA PRO A 144 3.31 21.63 15.99
C PRO A 144 3.77 21.01 17.31
N GLY A 145 4.82 20.19 17.23
CA GLY A 145 5.43 19.53 18.39
C GLY A 145 4.82 18.19 18.75
N THR A 146 3.71 17.78 18.14
CA THR A 146 3.11 16.48 18.35
C THR A 146 3.61 15.49 17.30
N THR A 147 4.12 14.34 17.73
CA THR A 147 4.49 13.22 16.85
C THR A 147 3.53 12.07 17.07
N TYR A 148 2.68 11.85 16.10
CA TYR A 148 1.75 10.73 16.11
C TYR A 148 2.40 9.45 15.58
N VAL A 149 1.82 8.31 15.94
CA VAL A 149 2.08 7.02 15.30
C VAL A 149 0.84 6.60 14.51
N LEU A 150 1.00 6.43 13.21
CA LEU A 150 -0.02 5.89 12.33
C LEU A 150 0.39 4.47 11.96
N LYS A 151 -0.47 3.50 12.24
CA LYS A 151 -0.20 2.08 11.98
C LYS A 151 -1.47 1.30 11.70
N GLY A 152 -1.31 0.21 10.95
CA GLY A 152 -2.43 -0.65 10.60
C GLY A 152 -2.04 -1.80 9.69
N HIS A 153 -3.03 -2.40 9.06
CA HIS A 153 -2.88 -3.57 8.19
C HIS A 153 -3.44 -3.33 6.79
N GLY A 154 -2.97 -4.10 5.82
CA GLY A 154 -3.43 -4.05 4.44
C GLY A 154 -4.90 -4.46 4.32
N ARG A 155 -5.65 -3.74 3.50
CA ARG A 155 -7.04 -4.06 3.18
C ARG A 155 -7.10 -5.31 2.32
N THR A 156 -7.86 -6.31 2.74
CA THR A 156 -8.07 -7.56 1.99
C THR A 156 -9.05 -7.41 0.83
N ARG A 157 -9.88 -6.37 0.85
CA ARG A 157 -11.02 -6.13 -0.06
C ARG A 157 -12.16 -7.14 0.05
N PHE A 158 -12.19 -7.93 1.11
CA PHE A 158 -13.36 -8.71 1.50
C PHE A 158 -14.26 -7.84 2.38
N ALA A 159 -15.57 -7.88 2.13
CA ALA A 159 -16.53 -7.02 2.82
C ALA A 159 -16.57 -7.25 4.35
N GLU A 160 -16.31 -8.49 4.78
CA GLU A 160 -16.24 -8.88 6.20
C GLU A 160 -15.04 -8.29 6.94
N ASP A 161 -13.99 -7.89 6.21
CA ASP A 161 -12.78 -7.27 6.76
C ASP A 161 -12.82 -5.74 6.73
N ASP A 162 -13.76 -5.15 6.00
CA ASP A 162 -13.88 -3.70 5.94
C ASP A 162 -14.48 -3.14 7.24
N TYR A 163 -13.97 -1.99 7.67
CA TYR A 163 -14.49 -1.20 8.79
C TYR A 163 -15.49 -0.17 8.25
N HIS A 164 -16.60 0.01 8.94
CA HIS A 164 -17.71 0.93 8.59
C HIS A 164 -17.99 1.89 9.73
#